data_662a724e881534fa8406304971cc167f
#
_entry.id   662a724e881534fa8406304971cc167f
#
_cell.length_a   1.000
_cell.length_b   1.000
_cell.length_c   1.000
_cell.angle_alpha   90.00
_cell.angle_beta   90.00
_cell.angle_gamma   90.00
#
_symmetry.space_group_name_H-M   'P 1'
#
loop_
_entity.id
_entity.type
_entity.pdbx_description
1 polymer ?
#
loop_
_entity_poly.entity_id
_entity_poly.type
_entity_poly.pdbx_seq_one_letter_code
_entity_poly.pdbx_strand_id
1 'polypeptide(L)'
;PVFGGQCSRRGAGRGGKIMEIPVYEAEESPCRAYVIQRRTKETRISVDLCLEGGEIRISTGIGFFDHMLTAFAFYGGLGLKIEAEGDLEVDGHHTVEDTGIVLGQALNRALGDRKGLRRFASACIPMDEALCFTVLDFSNRPFLVFDADMPQPMIGTYDPCLTEEFLRALAVNSGLTLHMKCLYGKNAHHITEALFKSLGAAVKEAVQITGTGVTSTKGVL
;
A
#
# COMPACT_ATOMS: atom_id res chain seq x y z
N PRO A 1 -10.31 28.55 -22.82
CA PRO A 1 -10.69 27.96 -24.08
C PRO A 1 -11.00 26.48 -23.92
N VAL A 2 -12.17 26.15 -24.42
CA VAL A 2 -12.81 24.85 -24.44
C VAL A 2 -12.12 23.99 -25.49
N PHE A 3 -11.77 22.74 -25.16
CA PHE A 3 -11.58 21.71 -26.17
C PHE A 3 -12.44 20.49 -25.84
N GLY A 4 -13.53 20.35 -26.63
CA GLY A 4 -14.34 19.17 -26.72
C GLY A 4 -13.69 18.17 -27.69
N GLY A 5 -13.49 16.94 -27.24
CA GLY A 5 -13.13 15.79 -28.07
C GLY A 5 -14.32 14.86 -28.20
N GLN A 6 -14.90 14.74 -29.39
CA GLN A 6 -16.02 13.85 -29.72
C GLN A 6 -15.55 12.39 -29.80
N CYS A 7 -16.22 11.51 -29.04
CA CYS A 7 -16.11 10.06 -29.17
C CYS A 7 -17.12 9.53 -30.17
N SER A 8 -16.68 8.92 -31.27
CA SER A 8 -17.52 8.25 -32.25
C SER A 8 -17.79 6.80 -31.86
N ARG A 9 -19.07 6.45 -31.73
CA ARG A 9 -19.53 5.07 -31.53
C ARG A 9 -19.58 4.32 -32.87
N ARG A 10 -19.08 3.09 -32.93
CA ARG A 10 -19.56 2.04 -33.85
C ARG A 10 -19.39 0.64 -33.24
N GLY A 11 -20.48 -0.15 -33.31
CA GLY A 11 -20.47 -1.57 -33.61
C GLY A 11 -20.65 -2.56 -32.46
N ALA A 12 -21.83 -3.16 -32.41
CA ALA A 12 -22.21 -4.22 -31.49
C ALA A 12 -21.55 -5.58 -31.82
N GLY A 13 -21.07 -6.28 -30.76
CA GLY A 13 -20.69 -7.69 -30.80
C GLY A 13 -20.93 -8.31 -29.43
N ARG A 14 -21.76 -9.37 -29.36
CA ARG A 14 -22.03 -10.13 -28.12
C ARG A 14 -20.84 -10.99 -27.78
N GLY A 15 -20.15 -10.67 -26.68
CA GLY A 15 -19.12 -11.49 -26.07
C GLY A 15 -18.89 -10.97 -24.67
N GLY A 16 -18.77 -11.85 -23.65
CA GLY A 16 -18.66 -11.51 -22.25
C GLY A 16 -17.59 -10.45 -22.01
N LYS A 17 -17.99 -9.29 -21.47
CA LYS A 17 -17.09 -8.19 -21.16
C LYS A 17 -16.26 -8.57 -19.93
N ILE A 18 -15.00 -8.87 -20.14
CA ILE A 18 -13.95 -8.62 -19.14
C ILE A 18 -13.99 -7.10 -18.94
N MET A 19 -14.30 -6.66 -17.73
CA MET A 19 -14.35 -5.23 -17.39
C MET A 19 -12.92 -4.71 -17.37
N GLU A 20 -12.50 -4.05 -18.46
CA GLU A 20 -11.24 -3.31 -18.49
C GLU A 20 -11.31 -2.17 -17.48
N ILE A 21 -10.38 -2.18 -16.54
CA ILE A 21 -10.15 -1.08 -15.60
C ILE A 21 -9.63 0.10 -16.44
N PRO A 22 -10.26 1.27 -16.43
CA PRO A 22 -9.72 2.42 -17.16
C PRO A 22 -8.36 2.81 -16.57
N VAL A 23 -7.30 2.58 -17.34
CA VAL A 23 -5.96 3.10 -17.06
C VAL A 23 -5.96 4.54 -17.55
N TYR A 24 -5.92 5.50 -16.65
CA TYR A 24 -5.64 6.89 -17.00
C TYR A 24 -4.12 7.03 -17.13
N GLU A 25 -3.63 7.23 -18.35
CA GLU A 25 -2.25 7.67 -18.55
C GLU A 25 -2.15 9.11 -18.04
N ALA A 26 -1.48 9.29 -16.91
CA ALA A 26 -1.14 10.62 -16.41
C ALA A 26 -0.03 11.21 -17.28
N GLU A 27 -0.18 12.47 -17.70
CA GLU A 27 0.90 13.27 -18.26
C GLU A 27 2.13 13.19 -17.34
N GLU A 28 3.34 13.18 -17.90
CA GLU A 28 4.61 13.05 -17.18
C GLU A 28 4.72 14.10 -16.05
N SER A 29 4.19 13.76 -14.90
CA SER A 29 4.45 14.48 -13.66
C SER A 29 5.86 14.11 -13.19
N PRO A 30 6.66 15.06 -12.67
CA PRO A 30 7.94 14.76 -12.04
C PRO A 30 7.80 13.86 -10.80
N CYS A 31 6.59 13.53 -10.43
CA CYS A 31 6.21 12.68 -9.30
C CYS A 31 5.89 11.27 -9.79
N ARG A 32 6.48 10.25 -9.14
CA ARG A 32 6.09 8.85 -9.32
C ARG A 32 4.76 8.61 -8.60
N ALA A 33 3.67 9.00 -9.27
CA ALA A 33 2.32 8.96 -8.74
C ALA A 33 1.43 8.01 -9.54
N TYR A 34 0.47 7.41 -8.87
CA TYR A 34 -0.49 6.54 -9.53
C TYR A 34 -1.84 6.51 -8.79
N VAL A 35 -2.92 6.55 -9.56
CA VAL A 35 -4.29 6.42 -9.04
C VAL A 35 -4.85 5.08 -9.48
N ILE A 36 -5.34 4.28 -8.52
CA ILE A 36 -6.00 3.00 -8.78
C ILE A 36 -7.36 2.98 -8.10
N GLN A 37 -8.35 2.49 -8.83
CA GLN A 37 -9.69 2.25 -8.32
C GLN A 37 -10.08 0.78 -8.56
N ARG A 38 -10.65 0.17 -7.53
CA ARG A 38 -11.15 -1.21 -7.57
C ARG A 38 -12.57 -1.25 -7.00
N ARG A 39 -13.43 -1.98 -7.68
CA ARG A 39 -14.80 -2.22 -7.22
C ARG A 39 -15.13 -3.71 -7.32
N THR A 40 -15.61 -4.26 -6.22
CA THR A 40 -16.17 -5.62 -6.12
C THR A 40 -17.66 -5.57 -5.79
N LYS A 41 -18.22 -6.66 -5.32
CA LYS A 41 -19.55 -6.69 -4.71
C LYS A 41 -19.54 -6.24 -3.25
N GLU A 42 -18.38 -6.33 -2.62
CA GLU A 42 -18.15 -6.14 -1.18
C GLU A 42 -17.49 -4.79 -0.87
N THR A 43 -16.65 -4.30 -1.80
CA THR A 43 -15.86 -3.10 -1.55
C THR A 43 -15.80 -2.17 -2.77
N ARG A 44 -15.56 -0.89 -2.48
CA ARG A 44 -15.19 0.14 -3.47
C ARG A 44 -14.04 0.95 -2.91
N ILE A 45 -12.89 0.87 -3.56
CA ILE A 45 -11.64 1.47 -3.05
C ILE A 45 -10.98 2.31 -4.12
N SER A 46 -10.52 3.51 -3.73
CA SER A 46 -9.71 4.40 -4.52
C SER A 46 -8.44 4.76 -3.76
N VAL A 47 -7.29 4.61 -4.39
CA VAL A 47 -5.99 4.99 -3.86
C VAL A 47 -5.30 5.94 -4.84
N ASP A 48 -4.90 7.12 -4.35
CA ASP A 48 -4.03 8.08 -5.04
C ASP A 48 -2.72 8.17 -4.26
N LEU A 49 -1.64 7.67 -4.85
CA LEU A 49 -0.31 7.56 -4.24
C LEU A 49 0.70 8.41 -5.00
N CYS A 50 1.51 9.18 -4.28
CA CYS A 50 2.72 9.86 -4.79
C CYS A 50 3.92 9.52 -3.90
N LEU A 51 5.01 9.00 -4.48
CA LEU A 51 6.20 8.60 -3.75
C LEU A 51 7.05 9.78 -3.27
N GLU A 52 6.89 10.96 -3.86
CA GLU A 52 7.64 12.19 -3.54
C GLU A 52 6.94 13.07 -2.50
N GLY A 53 5.88 12.55 -1.85
CA GLY A 53 5.12 13.28 -0.82
C GLY A 53 3.86 13.94 -1.36
N GLY A 54 3.14 14.62 -0.50
CA GLY A 54 1.88 15.28 -0.82
C GLY A 54 0.87 15.25 0.32
N GLU A 55 -0.40 15.46 -0.01
CA GLU A 55 -1.50 15.41 0.94
C GLU A 55 -1.74 13.98 1.43
N ILE A 56 -2.02 13.82 2.73
CA ILE A 56 -2.45 12.56 3.34
C ILE A 56 -3.92 12.71 3.74
N ARG A 57 -4.79 11.88 3.15
CA ARG A 57 -6.21 11.84 3.46
C ARG A 57 -6.73 10.41 3.37
N ILE A 58 -7.08 9.83 4.51
CA ILE A 58 -7.46 8.43 4.62
C ILE A 58 -8.89 8.34 5.19
N SER A 59 -9.73 7.55 4.57
CA SER A 59 -11.08 7.26 5.01
C SER A 59 -11.47 5.84 4.57
N THR A 60 -11.41 4.88 5.50
CA THR A 60 -11.79 3.49 5.26
C THR A 60 -13.04 3.08 6.05
N GLY A 61 -13.52 3.96 6.93
CA GLY A 61 -14.59 3.63 7.87
C GLY A 61 -14.10 2.89 9.12
N ILE A 62 -12.81 2.53 9.19
CA ILE A 62 -12.19 1.85 10.34
C ILE A 62 -11.16 2.80 10.96
N GLY A 63 -11.55 3.55 11.99
CA GLY A 63 -10.76 4.67 12.51
C GLY A 63 -9.34 4.32 12.93
N PHE A 64 -9.10 3.15 13.53
CA PHE A 64 -7.75 2.71 13.87
C PHE A 64 -6.92 2.40 12.62
N PHE A 65 -7.51 1.79 11.61
CA PHE A 65 -6.83 1.50 10.35
C PHE A 65 -6.49 2.80 9.59
N ASP A 66 -7.40 3.79 9.60
CA ASP A 66 -7.12 5.13 9.05
C ASP A 66 -5.91 5.77 9.71
N HIS A 67 -5.81 5.65 11.05
CA HIS A 67 -4.64 6.12 11.81
C HIS A 67 -3.37 5.39 11.42
N MET A 68 -3.41 4.06 11.23
CA MET A 68 -2.25 3.25 10.82
C MET A 68 -1.77 3.61 9.41
N LEU A 69 -2.67 3.76 8.45
CA LEU A 69 -2.34 4.17 7.08
C LEU A 69 -1.80 5.60 7.04
N THR A 70 -2.33 6.49 7.89
CA THR A 70 -1.80 7.85 8.05
C THR A 70 -0.37 7.83 8.58
N ALA A 71 -0.08 7.02 9.61
CA ALA A 71 1.26 6.83 10.14
C ALA A 71 2.22 6.27 9.07
N PHE A 72 1.80 5.23 8.35
CA PHE A 72 2.56 4.68 7.22
C PHE A 72 2.94 5.76 6.19
N ALA A 73 1.97 6.53 5.72
CA ALA A 73 2.18 7.57 4.72
C ALA A 73 3.09 8.69 5.25
N PHE A 74 2.86 9.15 6.48
CA PHE A 74 3.64 10.22 7.11
C PHE A 74 5.12 9.83 7.28
N TYR A 75 5.39 8.69 7.89
CA TYR A 75 6.77 8.21 8.08
C TYR A 75 7.40 7.74 6.77
N GLY A 76 6.58 7.32 5.80
CA GLY A 76 6.97 7.01 4.43
C GLY A 76 7.33 8.23 3.59
N GLY A 77 6.95 9.44 4.04
CA GLY A 77 7.10 10.65 3.25
C GLY A 77 6.27 10.62 1.96
N LEU A 78 5.13 9.92 1.98
CA LEU A 78 4.26 9.68 0.83
C LEU A 78 3.11 10.69 0.80
N GLY A 79 2.69 11.10 -0.40
CA GLY A 79 1.34 11.60 -0.61
C GLY A 79 0.40 10.41 -0.76
N LEU A 80 -0.67 10.33 0.04
CA LEU A 80 -1.55 9.18 0.04
C LEU A 80 -3.00 9.59 0.33
N LYS A 81 -3.89 9.36 -0.65
CA LYS A 81 -5.33 9.50 -0.44
C LYS A 81 -5.97 8.14 -0.61
N ILE A 82 -6.75 7.72 0.37
CA ILE A 82 -7.51 6.48 0.33
C ILE A 82 -8.96 6.78 0.69
N GLU A 83 -9.86 6.36 -0.19
CA GLU A 83 -11.29 6.31 0.06
C GLU A 83 -11.73 4.86 -0.12
N ALA A 84 -12.25 4.24 0.93
CA ALA A 84 -12.75 2.88 0.91
C ALA A 84 -14.15 2.82 1.50
N GLU A 85 -15.05 2.18 0.78
CA GLU A 85 -16.38 1.79 1.22
C GLU A 85 -16.45 0.26 1.15
N GLY A 86 -16.74 -0.41 2.26
CA GLY A 86 -16.87 -1.86 2.32
C GLY A 86 -18.05 -2.28 3.20
N ASP A 87 -18.34 -3.58 3.21
CA ASP A 87 -19.42 -4.23 3.94
C ASP A 87 -19.09 -4.41 5.43
N LEU A 88 -18.79 -3.30 6.12
CA LEU A 88 -18.38 -3.27 7.53
C LEU A 88 -19.43 -3.84 8.50
N GLU A 89 -20.67 -4.05 8.05
CA GLU A 89 -21.71 -4.78 8.78
C GLU A 89 -21.42 -6.29 8.88
N VAL A 90 -20.55 -6.81 8.01
CA VAL A 90 -20.01 -8.18 8.10
C VAL A 90 -18.84 -8.17 9.09
N ASP A 91 -17.74 -7.55 8.68
CA ASP A 91 -16.57 -7.20 9.50
C ASP A 91 -15.63 -6.27 8.70
N GLY A 92 -14.42 -6.04 9.21
CA GLY A 92 -13.41 -5.21 8.55
C GLY A 92 -12.54 -5.94 7.53
N HIS A 93 -12.67 -7.26 7.36
CA HIS A 93 -11.73 -8.09 6.59
C HIS A 93 -11.62 -7.65 5.12
N HIS A 94 -12.75 -7.64 4.41
CA HIS A 94 -12.77 -7.28 2.99
C HIS A 94 -12.23 -5.87 2.74
N THR A 95 -12.57 -4.90 3.60
CA THR A 95 -12.11 -3.52 3.47
C THR A 95 -10.59 -3.42 3.68
N VAL A 96 -10.05 -4.11 4.67
CA VAL A 96 -8.63 -4.06 5.02
C VAL A 96 -7.78 -4.77 3.98
N GLU A 97 -8.16 -6.00 3.58
CA GLU A 97 -7.47 -6.77 2.55
C GLU A 97 -7.49 -6.05 1.20
N ASP A 98 -8.66 -5.63 0.74
CA ASP A 98 -8.81 -4.97 -0.56
C ASP A 98 -8.08 -3.62 -0.61
N THR A 99 -8.01 -2.88 0.51
CA THR A 99 -7.15 -1.68 0.62
C THR A 99 -5.69 -2.03 0.43
N GLY A 100 -5.21 -3.13 1.02
CA GLY A 100 -3.86 -3.66 0.81
C GLY A 100 -3.59 -4.03 -0.64
N ILE A 101 -4.55 -4.65 -1.33
CA ILE A 101 -4.47 -4.99 -2.76
C ILE A 101 -4.28 -3.71 -3.59
N VAL A 102 -5.18 -2.72 -3.43
CA VAL A 102 -5.19 -1.50 -4.26
C VAL A 102 -3.96 -0.65 -3.99
N LEU A 103 -3.55 -0.49 -2.73
CA LEU A 103 -2.33 0.23 -2.36
C LEU A 103 -1.07 -0.49 -2.89
N GLY A 104 -1.04 -1.82 -2.83
CA GLY A 104 0.05 -2.62 -3.41
C GLY A 104 0.18 -2.43 -4.92
N GLN A 105 -0.95 -2.42 -5.63
CA GLN A 105 -0.99 -2.15 -7.07
C GLN A 105 -0.52 -0.72 -7.40
N ALA A 106 -0.99 0.28 -6.64
CA ALA A 106 -0.57 1.67 -6.82
C ALA A 106 0.94 1.82 -6.61
N LEU A 107 1.47 1.19 -5.55
CA LEU A 107 2.90 1.20 -5.25
C LEU A 107 3.72 0.53 -6.38
N ASN A 108 3.29 -0.64 -6.86
CA ASN A 108 3.95 -1.32 -7.96
C ASN A 108 4.00 -0.48 -9.25
N ARG A 109 2.90 0.19 -9.57
CA ARG A 109 2.81 1.08 -10.73
C ARG A 109 3.69 2.33 -10.58
N ALA A 110 3.68 2.95 -9.39
CA ALA A 110 4.49 4.13 -9.11
C ALA A 110 6.01 3.82 -9.13
N LEU A 111 6.43 2.59 -8.81
CA LEU A 111 7.82 2.15 -8.90
C LEU A 111 8.30 1.96 -10.35
N GLY A 112 7.41 1.81 -11.32
CA GLY A 112 7.73 1.65 -12.73
C GLY A 112 8.68 0.48 -13.00
N ASP A 113 9.72 0.72 -13.80
CA ASP A 113 10.73 -0.29 -14.18
C ASP A 113 11.81 -0.53 -13.09
N ARG A 114 11.69 0.14 -11.95
CA ARG A 114 12.59 0.05 -10.79
C ARG A 114 14.06 0.40 -11.06
N LYS A 115 14.35 1.10 -12.16
CA LYS A 115 15.69 1.62 -12.42
C LYS A 115 16.10 2.66 -11.40
N GLY A 116 17.35 2.57 -10.96
CA GLY A 116 17.91 3.50 -10.00
C GLY A 116 17.41 3.36 -8.58
N LEU A 117 16.41 2.50 -8.30
CA LEU A 117 15.91 2.29 -6.95
C LEU A 117 17.01 1.80 -6.01
N ARG A 118 17.02 2.33 -4.78
CA ARG A 118 17.77 1.76 -3.66
C ARG A 118 17.35 0.32 -3.40
N ARG A 119 16.06 0.02 -3.60
CA ARG A 119 15.45 -1.29 -3.68
C ARG A 119 15.16 -1.94 -2.33
N PHE A 120 16.13 -2.01 -1.40
CA PHE A 120 15.94 -2.62 -0.09
C PHE A 120 16.35 -1.70 1.03
N ALA A 121 15.65 -1.82 2.14
CA ALA A 121 15.91 -1.06 3.34
C ALA A 121 15.38 -1.78 4.58
N SER A 122 15.76 -1.26 5.74
CA SER A 122 15.24 -1.72 7.03
C SER A 122 15.01 -0.55 7.96
N ALA A 123 14.07 -0.70 8.88
CA ALA A 123 13.82 0.26 9.94
C ALA A 123 13.45 -0.46 11.25
N CYS A 124 13.97 0.05 12.37
CA CYS A 124 13.63 -0.42 13.71
C CYS A 124 13.03 0.77 14.47
N ILE A 125 11.77 0.68 14.85
CA ILE A 125 11.01 1.80 15.41
C ILE A 125 10.42 1.42 16.75
N PRO A 126 10.69 2.18 17.81
CA PRO A 126 10.02 2.03 19.10
C PRO A 126 8.69 2.79 19.12
N MET A 127 7.75 2.28 19.88
CA MET A 127 6.55 2.96 20.32
C MET A 127 6.32 2.62 21.79
N ASP A 128 6.66 3.56 22.67
CA ASP A 128 6.70 3.35 24.11
C ASP A 128 7.45 2.05 24.50
N GLU A 129 6.76 1.04 25.01
CA GLU A 129 7.32 -0.25 25.43
C GLU A 129 7.44 -1.27 24.28
N ALA A 130 6.93 -0.95 23.10
CA ALA A 130 7.02 -1.84 21.93
C ALA A 130 8.21 -1.47 21.04
N LEU A 131 8.83 -2.47 20.45
CA LEU A 131 9.90 -2.30 19.45
C LEU A 131 9.63 -3.24 18.28
N CYS A 132 9.48 -2.65 17.09
CA CYS A 132 9.22 -3.39 15.86
C CYS A 132 10.31 -3.14 14.80
N PHE A 133 10.52 -4.15 13.98
CA PHE A 133 11.55 -4.19 12.95
C PHE A 133 10.93 -4.58 11.60
N THR A 134 11.26 -3.83 10.56
CA THR A 134 10.87 -4.10 9.17
C THR A 134 12.09 -4.18 8.28
N VAL A 135 12.16 -5.22 7.43
CA VAL A 135 13.09 -5.33 6.30
C VAL A 135 12.28 -5.58 5.04
N LEU A 136 12.62 -4.87 3.96
CA LEU A 136 11.92 -5.05 2.70
C LEU A 136 12.87 -5.02 1.49
N ASP A 137 12.44 -5.68 0.41
CA ASP A 137 13.10 -5.70 -0.90
C ASP A 137 12.05 -5.62 -2.02
N PHE A 138 12.08 -4.57 -2.82
CA PHE A 138 11.26 -4.45 -4.03
C PHE A 138 11.78 -5.36 -5.15
N SER A 139 11.85 -6.65 -4.86
CA SER A 139 12.48 -7.69 -5.66
C SER A 139 11.62 -8.21 -6.83
N ASN A 140 10.35 -7.80 -6.92
CA ASN A 140 9.32 -8.41 -7.77
C ASN A 140 9.08 -9.91 -7.50
N ARG A 141 9.44 -10.37 -6.30
CA ARG A 141 9.18 -11.71 -5.76
C ARG A 141 8.42 -11.56 -4.44
N PRO A 142 7.08 -11.47 -4.51
CA PRO A 142 6.26 -11.20 -3.32
C PRO A 142 6.40 -12.29 -2.28
N PHE A 143 6.66 -11.90 -1.06
CA PHE A 143 6.70 -12.79 0.10
C PHE A 143 6.49 -12.01 1.39
N LEU A 144 5.70 -12.53 2.30
CA LEU A 144 5.54 -11.95 3.64
C LEU A 144 6.04 -12.93 4.70
N VAL A 145 6.91 -12.44 5.58
CA VAL A 145 7.16 -13.02 6.91
C VAL A 145 6.65 -12.05 7.95
N PHE A 146 5.67 -12.47 8.73
CA PHE A 146 5.08 -11.69 9.80
C PHE A 146 5.23 -12.44 11.12
N ASP A 147 5.92 -11.84 12.09
CA ASP A 147 6.21 -12.42 13.42
C ASP A 147 5.91 -11.34 14.48
N ALA A 148 4.64 -11.19 14.82
CA ALA A 148 4.18 -10.25 15.81
C ALA A 148 2.94 -10.80 16.53
N ASP A 149 3.10 -11.10 17.81
CA ASP A 149 1.96 -11.46 18.67
C ASP A 149 1.15 -10.23 19.03
N MET A 150 -0.16 -10.32 18.90
CA MET A 150 -1.11 -9.26 19.26
C MET A 150 -1.79 -9.63 20.59
N PRO A 151 -1.34 -9.06 21.72
CA PRO A 151 -1.80 -9.52 23.05
C PRO A 151 -3.24 -9.13 23.37
N GLN A 152 -3.83 -8.16 22.69
CA GLN A 152 -5.24 -7.79 22.81
C GLN A 152 -6.01 -8.22 21.55
N PRO A 153 -7.23 -8.77 21.72
CA PRO A 153 -8.03 -9.26 20.59
C PRO A 153 -8.65 -8.15 19.75
N MET A 154 -8.77 -6.94 20.29
CA MET A 154 -9.37 -5.78 19.61
C MET A 154 -8.66 -4.48 19.99
N ILE A 155 -8.58 -3.57 19.02
CA ILE A 155 -8.15 -2.18 19.21
C ILE A 155 -9.29 -1.27 18.74
N GLY A 156 -10.14 -0.84 19.67
CA GLY A 156 -11.42 -0.22 19.31
C GLY A 156 -12.29 -1.21 18.52
N THR A 157 -12.64 -0.89 17.28
CA THR A 157 -13.38 -1.78 16.36
C THR A 157 -12.47 -2.56 15.40
N TYR A 158 -11.16 -2.42 15.50
CA TYR A 158 -10.18 -3.08 14.64
C TYR A 158 -9.69 -4.39 15.25
N ASP A 159 -9.79 -5.46 14.49
CA ASP A 159 -9.16 -6.74 14.83
C ASP A 159 -7.67 -6.70 14.40
N PRO A 160 -6.71 -6.82 15.33
CA PRO A 160 -5.28 -6.79 15.00
C PRO A 160 -4.83 -7.91 14.06
N CYS A 161 -5.57 -9.03 13.96
CA CYS A 161 -5.29 -10.10 13.01
C CYS A 161 -5.35 -9.60 11.56
N LEU A 162 -6.17 -8.59 11.27
CA LEU A 162 -6.29 -7.99 9.94
C LEU A 162 -5.02 -7.25 9.50
N THR A 163 -4.11 -6.94 10.43
CA THR A 163 -2.80 -6.36 10.10
C THR A 163 -1.99 -7.28 9.18
N GLU A 164 -1.96 -8.57 9.48
CA GLU A 164 -1.25 -9.54 8.63
C GLU A 164 -1.90 -9.66 7.25
N GLU A 165 -3.23 -9.66 7.16
CA GLU A 165 -3.95 -9.74 5.89
C GLU A 165 -3.70 -8.51 5.01
N PHE A 166 -3.74 -7.31 5.59
CA PHE A 166 -3.33 -6.09 4.88
C PHE A 166 -1.91 -6.17 4.34
N LEU A 167 -0.95 -6.58 5.18
CA LEU A 167 0.46 -6.66 4.81
C LEU A 167 0.71 -7.73 3.75
N ARG A 168 0.00 -8.84 3.79
CA ARG A 168 0.03 -9.90 2.79
C ARG A 168 -0.47 -9.39 1.44
N ALA A 169 -1.63 -8.75 1.43
CA ALA A 169 -2.22 -8.16 0.24
C ALA A 169 -1.30 -7.08 -0.36
N LEU A 170 -0.75 -6.20 0.47
CA LEU A 170 0.22 -5.18 0.06
C LEU A 170 1.47 -5.81 -0.56
N ALA A 171 2.09 -6.77 0.11
CA ALA A 171 3.33 -7.41 -0.35
C ALA A 171 3.14 -8.13 -1.69
N VAL A 172 2.03 -8.89 -1.83
CA VAL A 172 1.72 -9.63 -3.06
C VAL A 172 1.52 -8.68 -4.25
N ASN A 173 0.73 -7.62 -4.05
CA ASN A 173 0.34 -6.73 -5.15
C ASN A 173 1.42 -5.68 -5.51
N SER A 174 2.35 -5.39 -4.61
CA SER A 174 3.49 -4.50 -4.90
C SER A 174 4.73 -5.25 -5.41
N GLY A 175 4.74 -6.58 -5.40
CA GLY A 175 5.91 -7.39 -5.71
C GLY A 175 7.01 -7.28 -4.64
N LEU A 176 6.62 -7.10 -3.39
CA LEU A 176 7.48 -6.82 -2.25
C LEU A 176 7.82 -8.09 -1.48
N THR A 177 9.11 -8.34 -1.22
CA THR A 177 9.53 -9.24 -0.15
C THR A 177 9.55 -8.42 1.13
N LEU A 178 8.72 -8.78 2.11
CA LEU A 178 8.50 -8.04 3.35
C LEU A 178 8.68 -8.95 4.56
N HIS A 179 9.57 -8.57 5.46
CA HIS A 179 9.76 -9.22 6.75
C HIS A 179 9.47 -8.21 7.85
N MET A 180 8.52 -8.51 8.72
CA MET A 180 8.15 -7.66 9.85
C MET A 180 8.12 -8.46 11.13
N LYS A 181 8.72 -7.91 12.18
CA LYS A 181 8.80 -8.55 13.49
C LYS A 181 8.58 -7.55 14.62
N CYS A 182 7.74 -7.93 15.59
CA CYS A 182 7.73 -7.32 16.92
C CYS A 182 8.79 -8.01 17.78
N LEU A 183 9.81 -7.26 18.20
CA LEU A 183 10.87 -7.79 19.06
C LEU A 183 10.39 -7.94 20.50
N TYR A 184 9.59 -7.03 20.96
CA TYR A 184 8.86 -7.04 22.21
C TYR A 184 7.80 -5.94 22.24
N GLY A 185 6.73 -6.12 23.03
CA GLY A 185 5.64 -5.18 23.24
C GLY A 185 4.55 -5.84 24.09
N LYS A 186 3.67 -5.03 24.68
CA LYS A 186 2.57 -5.50 25.54
C LYS A 186 1.22 -4.90 25.15
N ASN A 187 1.22 -3.81 24.41
CA ASN A 187 0.03 -3.11 23.96
C ASN A 187 -0.11 -3.30 22.43
N ALA A 188 -1.19 -3.95 21.97
CA ALA A 188 -1.42 -4.22 20.55
C ALA A 188 -1.48 -2.93 19.71
N HIS A 189 -2.00 -1.81 20.27
CA HIS A 189 -1.96 -0.51 19.60
C HIS A 189 -0.52 -0.08 19.33
N HIS A 190 0.35 -0.08 20.38
CA HIS A 190 1.75 0.32 20.24
C HIS A 190 2.52 -0.59 19.27
N ILE A 191 2.28 -1.90 19.34
CA ILE A 191 2.89 -2.87 18.43
C ILE A 191 2.47 -2.57 16.98
N THR A 192 1.17 -2.44 16.72
CA THR A 192 0.66 -2.21 15.37
C THR A 192 1.17 -0.86 14.82
N GLU A 193 1.13 0.20 15.63
CA GLU A 193 1.63 1.50 15.22
C GLU A 193 3.14 1.50 14.93
N ALA A 194 3.95 0.81 15.75
CA ALA A 194 5.37 0.65 15.51
C ALA A 194 5.66 -0.13 14.20
N LEU A 195 4.84 -1.15 13.87
CA LEU A 195 4.91 -1.88 12.61
C LEU A 195 4.63 -0.97 11.42
N PHE A 196 3.54 -0.20 11.44
CA PHE A 196 3.22 0.71 10.32
C PHE A 196 4.23 1.86 10.18
N LYS A 197 4.76 2.40 11.28
CA LYS A 197 5.85 3.39 11.27
C LYS A 197 7.12 2.81 10.67
N SER A 198 7.52 1.60 11.08
CA SER A 198 8.72 0.95 10.56
C SER A 198 8.58 0.59 9.07
N LEU A 199 7.38 0.16 8.64
CA LEU A 199 7.07 -0.06 7.23
C LEU A 199 7.21 1.23 6.43
N GLY A 200 6.61 2.33 6.88
CA GLY A 200 6.72 3.64 6.22
C GLY A 200 8.17 4.09 6.10
N ALA A 201 8.93 4.06 7.20
CA ALA A 201 10.34 4.44 7.22
C ALA A 201 11.20 3.59 6.27
N ALA A 202 10.98 2.27 6.22
CA ALA A 202 11.70 1.39 5.32
C ALA A 202 11.31 1.64 3.85
N VAL A 203 10.02 1.87 3.54
CA VAL A 203 9.56 2.24 2.19
C VAL A 203 10.20 3.53 1.74
N LYS A 204 10.22 4.58 2.58
CA LYS A 204 10.86 5.87 2.28
C LYS A 204 12.30 5.72 1.78
N GLU A 205 13.06 4.86 2.43
CA GLU A 205 14.45 4.61 2.06
C GLU A 205 14.57 3.76 0.79
N ALA A 206 13.75 2.71 0.66
CA ALA A 206 13.85 1.76 -0.46
C ALA A 206 13.42 2.35 -1.80
N VAL A 207 12.48 3.33 -1.80
CA VAL A 207 11.98 3.98 -3.03
C VAL A 207 12.88 5.09 -3.54
N GLN A 208 13.95 5.45 -2.83
CA GLN A 208 14.89 6.48 -3.28
C GLN A 208 15.58 6.08 -4.58
N ILE A 209 15.74 7.04 -5.48
CA ILE A 209 16.56 6.88 -6.69
C ILE A 209 18.00 7.21 -6.32
N THR A 210 18.86 6.19 -6.30
CA THR A 210 20.27 6.31 -5.88
C THR A 210 21.26 5.97 -7.00
N GLY A 211 20.74 5.59 -8.19
CA GLY A 211 21.56 5.19 -9.33
C GLY A 211 20.79 5.29 -10.64
N THR A 212 21.34 4.74 -11.72
CA THR A 212 20.74 4.79 -13.07
C THR A 212 20.38 3.39 -13.61
N GLY A 213 20.91 2.34 -13.00
CA GLY A 213 20.68 0.95 -13.42
C GLY A 213 19.76 0.19 -12.48
N VAL A 214 19.34 -1.01 -12.91
CA VAL A 214 18.60 -1.92 -12.03
C VAL A 214 19.56 -2.53 -11.01
N THR A 215 19.25 -2.40 -9.72
CA THR A 215 20.04 -2.96 -8.61
C THR A 215 19.81 -4.47 -8.54
N SER A 216 20.37 -5.21 -9.50
CA SER A 216 20.27 -6.68 -9.61
C SER A 216 21.46 -7.23 -10.39
N THR A 217 22.08 -8.28 -9.86
CA THR A 217 23.14 -9.03 -10.59
C THR A 217 22.64 -9.73 -11.86
N LYS A 218 21.31 -9.88 -11.98
CA LYS A 218 20.66 -10.45 -13.18
C LYS A 218 20.35 -9.40 -14.25
N GLY A 219 20.50 -8.08 -13.93
CA GLY A 219 20.15 -6.98 -14.82
C GLY A 219 18.64 -6.70 -14.96
N VAL A 220 17.79 -7.49 -14.29
CA VAL A 220 16.32 -7.39 -14.29
C VAL A 220 15.75 -7.66 -12.89
N LEU A 221 14.52 -7.16 -12.64
CA LEU A 221 13.70 -7.42 -11.44
C LEU A 221 12.32 -7.92 -11.84
#